data_b1c597dcdc6dca9a6ee93ba11d065f01
#
_entry.id   b1c597dcdc6dca9a6ee93ba11d065f01
#
_cell.length_a   1.000
_cell.length_b   1.000
_cell.length_c   1.000
_cell.angle_alpha   90.00
_cell.angle_beta   90.00
_cell.angle_gamma   90.00
#
_symmetry.space_group_name_H-M   'P 1'
#
loop_
_entity.id
_entity.type
_entity.pdbx_description
1 polymer ?
#
loop_
_entity_poly.entity_id
_entity_poly.type
_entity_poly.pdbx_seq_one_letter_code
_entity_poly.pdbx_strand_id
1 'polypeptide(L)'
;MTRMSRLLAVAVLATTVGAPALSQAATDDRSLYERLGGTGPITAVVGKFVTIVAGDKRINGYFAKADIVKLKQHLINMVCQASGGPCEYTGRDMKTAHKGMGVTGAAFGALVGDLIEALDTFNVPEREKGELLGVLGPMKGDIVEKP
;
A
#
# COMPACT_ATOMS: atom_id res chain seq x y z
N MET A 1 -19.25 38.51 78.45
CA MET A 1 -20.18 37.45 77.95
C MET A 1 -20.09 37.40 76.44
N THR A 2 -19.25 36.58 75.93
CA THR A 2 -18.91 36.57 74.48
C THR A 2 -19.28 35.19 73.91
N ARG A 3 -20.26 35.15 73.03
CA ARG A 3 -20.71 33.91 72.40
C ARG A 3 -19.84 33.67 71.18
N MET A 4 -19.15 32.58 71.21
CA MET A 4 -18.33 32.04 70.13
C MET A 4 -19.21 31.24 69.15
N SER A 5 -19.44 31.79 67.97
CA SER A 5 -20.12 31.04 66.87
C SER A 5 -19.07 30.25 66.07
N ARG A 6 -19.21 28.96 66.08
CA ARG A 6 -18.42 28.02 65.22
C ARG A 6 -19.07 27.95 63.85
N LEU A 7 -18.37 28.43 62.83
CA LEU A 7 -18.71 28.22 61.46
C LEU A 7 -18.08 26.87 61.00
N LEU A 8 -18.93 25.89 60.68
CA LEU A 8 -18.56 24.65 60.04
C LEU A 8 -18.37 24.92 58.55
N ALA A 9 -17.15 24.83 58.07
CA ALA A 9 -16.85 24.81 56.64
C ALA A 9 -17.08 23.39 56.08
N VAL A 10 -18.10 23.26 55.25
CA VAL A 10 -18.36 22.04 54.47
C VAL A 10 -17.48 22.11 53.21
N ALA A 11 -16.45 21.26 53.18
CA ALA A 11 -15.65 21.07 51.98
C ALA A 11 -16.40 20.16 50.99
N VAL A 12 -16.87 20.71 49.88
CA VAL A 12 -17.43 19.96 48.76
C VAL A 12 -16.27 19.43 47.90
N LEU A 13 -15.98 18.14 48.00
CA LEU A 13 -15.07 17.47 47.06
C LEU A 13 -15.78 17.33 45.71
N ALA A 14 -15.38 18.13 44.72
CA ALA A 14 -15.81 17.96 43.34
C ALA A 14 -14.95 16.86 42.72
N THR A 15 -15.51 15.65 42.55
CA THR A 15 -14.92 14.56 41.77
C THR A 15 -15.13 14.87 40.29
N THR A 16 -14.09 15.33 39.60
CA THR A 16 -14.07 15.44 38.14
C THR A 16 -13.94 14.04 37.55
N VAL A 17 -15.04 13.49 37.08
CA VAL A 17 -15.05 12.30 36.24
C VAL A 17 -14.42 12.70 34.90
N GLY A 18 -13.16 12.33 34.72
CA GLY A 18 -12.47 12.46 33.43
C GLY A 18 -13.14 11.56 32.39
N ALA A 19 -13.83 12.14 31.43
CA ALA A 19 -14.31 11.40 30.27
C ALA A 19 -13.09 10.87 29.47
N PRO A 20 -13.10 9.59 29.03
CA PRO A 20 -12.06 9.11 28.15
C PRO A 20 -12.11 9.90 26.84
N ALA A 21 -11.05 10.61 26.53
CA ALA A 21 -10.87 11.22 25.21
C ALA A 21 -10.81 10.07 24.20
N LEU A 22 -11.89 9.89 23.44
CA LEU A 22 -11.86 9.06 22.24
C LEU A 22 -10.87 9.72 21.28
N SER A 23 -9.67 9.17 21.21
CA SER A 23 -8.68 9.52 20.21
C SER A 23 -9.29 9.14 18.85
N GLN A 24 -9.91 10.12 18.19
CA GLN A 24 -10.28 10.00 16.79
C GLN A 24 -8.96 9.89 16.03
N ALA A 25 -8.66 8.69 15.54
CA ALA A 25 -7.63 8.51 14.54
C ALA A 25 -7.98 9.46 13.39
N ALA A 26 -7.15 10.48 13.17
CA ALA A 26 -7.32 11.39 12.04
C ALA A 26 -7.32 10.53 10.77
N THR A 27 -8.41 10.56 10.01
CA THR A 27 -8.46 9.97 8.68
C THR A 27 -7.46 10.73 7.83
N ASP A 28 -6.45 10.01 7.33
CA ASP A 28 -5.48 10.59 6.41
C ASP A 28 -6.17 10.69 5.04
N ASP A 29 -6.64 11.89 4.69
CA ASP A 29 -7.39 12.16 3.47
C ASP A 29 -6.50 12.20 2.20
N ARG A 30 -5.18 12.01 2.36
CA ARG A 30 -4.26 11.93 1.23
C ARG A 30 -4.50 10.64 0.43
N SER A 31 -4.35 10.74 -0.89
CA SER A 31 -4.36 9.56 -1.77
C SER A 31 -3.28 8.54 -1.35
N LEU A 32 -3.45 7.28 -1.73
CA LEU A 32 -2.41 6.27 -1.53
C LEU A 32 -1.10 6.68 -2.21
N TYR A 33 -1.18 7.29 -3.41
CA TYR A 33 -0.03 7.83 -4.12
C TYR A 33 0.77 8.84 -3.28
N GLU A 34 0.08 9.79 -2.64
CA GLU A 34 0.73 10.79 -1.77
C GLU A 34 1.34 10.15 -0.53
N ARG A 35 0.66 9.16 0.07
CA ARG A 35 1.16 8.43 1.23
C ARG A 35 2.35 7.52 0.89
N LEU A 36 2.42 7.00 -0.34
CA LEU A 36 3.59 6.29 -0.87
C LEU A 36 4.77 7.22 -1.18
N GLY A 37 4.57 8.54 -1.13
CA GLY A 37 5.61 9.55 -1.36
C GLY A 37 5.73 10.02 -2.81
N GLY A 38 4.75 9.68 -3.66
CA GLY A 38 4.72 10.12 -5.05
C GLY A 38 5.56 9.28 -6.01
N THR A 39 5.82 9.81 -7.21
CA THR A 39 6.48 9.08 -8.31
C THR A 39 7.91 8.64 -7.98
N GLY A 40 8.67 9.42 -7.22
CA GLY A 40 10.06 9.09 -6.88
C GLY A 40 10.20 7.77 -6.13
N PRO A 41 9.60 7.62 -4.95
CA PRO A 41 9.57 6.36 -4.21
C PRO A 41 8.93 5.20 -4.99
N ILE A 42 7.85 5.43 -5.73
CA ILE A 42 7.24 4.41 -6.60
C ILE A 42 8.24 3.91 -7.63
N THR A 43 9.01 4.80 -8.26
CA THR A 43 10.07 4.45 -9.21
C THR A 43 11.14 3.58 -8.56
N ALA A 44 11.56 3.90 -7.34
CA ALA A 44 12.55 3.13 -6.59
C ALA A 44 12.03 1.71 -6.27
N VAL A 45 10.80 1.61 -5.79
CA VAL A 45 10.14 0.31 -5.50
C VAL A 45 10.04 -0.53 -6.78
N VAL A 46 9.56 0.03 -7.89
CA VAL A 46 9.45 -0.68 -9.17
C VAL A 46 10.82 -1.13 -9.67
N GLY A 47 11.86 -0.29 -9.53
CA GLY A 47 13.23 -0.65 -9.87
C GLY A 47 13.72 -1.87 -9.09
N LYS A 48 13.53 -1.88 -7.78
CA LYS A 48 13.87 -3.00 -6.90
C LYS A 48 13.04 -4.25 -7.24
N PHE A 49 11.73 -4.09 -7.40
CA PHE A 49 10.83 -5.18 -7.78
C PHE A 49 11.27 -5.90 -9.07
N VAL A 50 11.55 -5.15 -10.13
CA VAL A 50 12.04 -5.75 -11.40
C VAL A 50 13.38 -6.48 -11.21
N THR A 51 14.25 -5.98 -10.32
CA THR A 51 15.50 -6.67 -9.99
C THR A 51 15.26 -8.00 -9.28
N ILE A 52 14.31 -8.05 -8.32
CA ILE A 52 13.93 -9.28 -7.62
C ILE A 52 13.35 -10.29 -8.61
N VAL A 53 12.37 -9.87 -9.42
CA VAL A 53 11.72 -10.70 -10.44
C VAL A 53 12.73 -11.30 -11.43
N ALA A 54 13.71 -10.53 -11.85
CA ALA A 54 14.78 -11.03 -12.74
C ALA A 54 15.63 -12.13 -12.09
N GLY A 55 15.75 -12.12 -10.77
CA GLY A 55 16.44 -13.17 -10.00
C GLY A 55 15.56 -14.36 -9.61
N ASP A 56 14.24 -14.22 -9.64
CA ASP A 56 13.31 -15.29 -9.24
C ASP A 56 13.10 -16.30 -10.35
N LYS A 57 13.74 -17.46 -10.22
CA LYS A 57 13.66 -18.55 -11.20
C LYS A 57 12.25 -19.12 -11.40
N ARG A 58 11.32 -18.86 -10.47
CA ARG A 58 9.92 -19.32 -10.59
C ARG A 58 9.16 -18.57 -11.68
N ILE A 59 9.55 -17.31 -11.95
CA ILE A 59 8.78 -16.40 -12.81
C ILE A 59 9.61 -15.64 -13.83
N ASN A 60 10.93 -15.53 -13.70
CA ASN A 60 11.77 -14.72 -14.58
C ASN A 60 11.66 -15.12 -16.07
N GLY A 61 11.31 -16.37 -16.37
CA GLY A 61 11.07 -16.85 -17.74
C GLY A 61 9.98 -16.09 -18.49
N TYR A 62 8.95 -15.60 -17.77
CA TYR A 62 7.89 -14.78 -18.37
C TYR A 62 8.39 -13.44 -18.89
N PHE A 63 9.51 -12.95 -18.37
CA PHE A 63 10.11 -11.66 -18.69
C PHE A 63 11.31 -11.74 -19.63
N ALA A 64 11.72 -12.94 -20.04
CA ALA A 64 12.93 -13.17 -20.84
C ALA A 64 12.97 -12.39 -22.18
N LYS A 65 11.83 -12.03 -22.73
CA LYS A 65 11.70 -11.29 -24.00
C LYS A 65 11.16 -9.87 -23.79
N ALA A 66 10.99 -9.43 -22.54
CA ALA A 66 10.43 -8.13 -22.24
C ALA A 66 11.48 -7.01 -22.43
N ASP A 67 11.04 -5.89 -23.00
CA ASP A 67 11.78 -4.64 -22.92
C ASP A 67 11.68 -4.12 -21.48
N ILE A 68 12.75 -4.29 -20.71
CA ILE A 68 12.77 -3.97 -19.28
C ILE A 68 12.59 -2.47 -19.03
N VAL A 69 13.09 -1.61 -19.91
CA VAL A 69 12.92 -0.15 -19.75
C VAL A 69 11.45 0.22 -19.90
N LYS A 70 10.83 -0.28 -20.96
CA LYS A 70 9.40 -0.06 -21.22
C LYS A 70 8.51 -0.70 -20.15
N LEU A 71 8.85 -1.91 -19.70
CA LEU A 71 8.15 -2.60 -18.62
C LEU A 71 8.15 -1.76 -17.33
N LYS A 72 9.33 -1.27 -16.91
CA LYS A 72 9.44 -0.41 -15.72
C LYS A 72 8.55 0.84 -15.84
N GLN A 73 8.57 1.50 -16.99
CA GLN A 73 7.77 2.70 -17.20
C GLN A 73 6.25 2.39 -17.11
N HIS A 74 5.81 1.29 -17.70
CA HIS A 74 4.41 0.87 -17.60
C HIS A 74 4.02 0.52 -16.16
N LEU A 75 4.87 -0.17 -15.41
CA LEU A 75 4.64 -0.50 -14.01
C LEU A 75 4.57 0.77 -13.12
N ILE A 76 5.47 1.74 -13.33
CA ILE A 76 5.45 3.01 -12.62
C ILE A 76 4.13 3.75 -12.87
N ASN A 77 3.73 3.87 -14.13
CA ASN A 77 2.49 4.57 -14.50
C ASN A 77 1.27 3.84 -13.96
N MET A 78 1.26 2.50 -14.02
CA MET A 78 0.15 1.69 -13.50
C MET A 78 0.00 1.85 -11.97
N VAL A 79 1.08 1.74 -11.22
CA VAL A 79 1.05 1.91 -9.76
C VAL A 79 0.66 3.34 -9.40
N CYS A 80 1.22 4.33 -10.08
CA CYS A 80 0.89 5.74 -9.86
C CYS A 80 -0.61 6.01 -10.12
N GLN A 81 -1.15 5.59 -11.26
CA GLN A 81 -2.56 5.76 -11.57
C GLN A 81 -3.47 4.99 -10.60
N ALA A 82 -3.15 3.74 -10.33
CA ALA A 82 -3.94 2.87 -9.46
C ALA A 82 -3.97 3.37 -8.00
N SER A 83 -2.94 4.08 -7.56
CA SER A 83 -2.86 4.68 -6.21
C SER A 83 -3.44 6.10 -6.11
N GLY A 84 -4.04 6.62 -7.18
CA GLY A 84 -4.65 7.95 -7.22
C GLY A 84 -3.68 9.08 -7.56
N GLY A 85 -2.56 8.75 -8.22
CA GLY A 85 -1.60 9.72 -8.73
C GLY A 85 -2.00 10.29 -10.10
N PRO A 86 -1.27 11.30 -10.59
CA PRO A 86 -1.60 12.02 -11.82
C PRO A 86 -1.12 11.32 -13.11
N CYS A 87 -0.55 10.11 -13.01
CA CYS A 87 -0.02 9.39 -14.17
C CYS A 87 -1.16 8.75 -14.98
N GLU A 88 -0.87 8.48 -16.25
CA GLU A 88 -1.74 7.74 -17.14
C GLU A 88 -1.04 6.43 -17.55
N TYR A 89 -1.71 5.30 -17.34
CA TYR A 89 -1.25 4.02 -17.84
C TYR A 89 -1.63 3.87 -19.31
N THR A 90 -0.63 3.90 -20.17
CA THR A 90 -0.80 3.79 -21.64
C THR A 90 -0.42 2.42 -22.20
N GLY A 91 -0.16 1.44 -21.33
CA GLY A 91 0.12 0.07 -21.70
C GLY A 91 -1.12 -0.69 -22.16
N ARG A 92 -0.93 -1.92 -22.58
CA ARG A 92 -2.04 -2.85 -22.89
C ARG A 92 -2.80 -3.19 -21.60
N ASP A 93 -4.11 -3.43 -21.70
CA ASP A 93 -4.87 -4.01 -20.60
C ASP A 93 -4.26 -5.37 -20.17
N MET A 94 -4.51 -5.76 -18.92
CA MET A 94 -3.87 -6.94 -18.33
C MET A 94 -4.19 -8.23 -19.09
N LYS A 95 -5.43 -8.39 -19.53
CA LYS A 95 -5.86 -9.57 -20.28
C LYS A 95 -5.14 -9.69 -21.63
N THR A 96 -5.04 -8.59 -22.36
CA THR A 96 -4.33 -8.55 -23.65
C THR A 96 -2.82 -8.72 -23.46
N ALA A 97 -2.26 -8.08 -22.42
CA ALA A 97 -0.82 -8.13 -22.16
C ALA A 97 -0.32 -9.54 -21.78
N HIS A 98 -1.16 -10.35 -21.11
CA HIS A 98 -0.79 -11.68 -20.60
C HIS A 98 -1.36 -12.84 -21.42
N LYS A 99 -2.17 -12.54 -22.44
CA LYS A 99 -2.79 -13.58 -23.29
C LYS A 99 -1.75 -14.49 -23.92
N GLY A 100 -1.92 -15.80 -23.71
CA GLY A 100 -1.05 -16.83 -24.27
C GLY A 100 0.26 -17.03 -23.51
N MET A 101 0.50 -16.32 -22.41
CA MET A 101 1.69 -16.51 -21.59
C MET A 101 1.60 -17.74 -20.69
N GLY A 102 0.40 -18.26 -20.46
CA GLY A 102 0.16 -19.42 -19.59
C GLY A 102 0.48 -19.14 -18.13
N VAL A 103 0.26 -17.90 -17.67
CA VAL A 103 0.52 -17.50 -16.28
C VAL A 103 -0.33 -18.35 -15.34
N THR A 104 0.33 -18.98 -14.35
CA THR A 104 -0.34 -19.79 -13.33
C THR A 104 -0.66 -18.99 -12.08
N GLY A 105 -1.62 -19.50 -11.28
CA GLY A 105 -1.90 -18.91 -9.97
C GLY A 105 -0.68 -18.89 -9.05
N ALA A 106 0.19 -19.90 -9.11
CA ALA A 106 1.44 -19.98 -8.37
C ALA A 106 2.44 -18.90 -8.82
N ALA A 107 2.57 -18.68 -10.14
CA ALA A 107 3.43 -17.63 -10.68
C ALA A 107 2.96 -16.23 -10.27
N PHE A 108 1.64 -16.00 -10.30
CA PHE A 108 1.07 -14.75 -9.80
C PHE A 108 1.36 -14.54 -8.31
N GLY A 109 1.22 -15.60 -7.49
CA GLY A 109 1.56 -15.56 -6.07
C GLY A 109 3.03 -15.24 -5.81
N ALA A 110 3.95 -15.81 -6.61
CA ALA A 110 5.37 -15.50 -6.54
C ALA A 110 5.65 -14.03 -6.86
N LEU A 111 5.02 -13.49 -7.90
CA LEU A 111 5.13 -12.07 -8.27
C LEU A 111 4.65 -11.13 -7.15
N VAL A 112 3.54 -11.48 -6.49
CA VAL A 112 3.05 -10.71 -5.33
C VAL A 112 4.05 -10.74 -4.18
N GLY A 113 4.67 -11.90 -3.92
CA GLY A 113 5.74 -12.03 -2.92
C GLY A 113 6.93 -11.13 -3.23
N ASP A 114 7.38 -11.09 -4.48
CA ASP A 114 8.47 -10.23 -4.93
C ASP A 114 8.14 -8.74 -4.77
N LEU A 115 6.89 -8.36 -5.01
CA LEU A 115 6.43 -6.99 -4.79
C LEU A 115 6.45 -6.62 -3.30
N ILE A 116 6.00 -7.52 -2.43
CA ILE A 116 6.05 -7.33 -0.97
C ILE A 116 7.50 -7.14 -0.52
N GLU A 117 8.43 -7.97 -1.00
CA GLU A 117 9.86 -7.85 -0.69
C GLU A 117 10.44 -6.49 -1.13
N ALA A 118 10.04 -6.02 -2.32
CA ALA A 118 10.45 -4.70 -2.79
C ALA A 118 9.91 -3.57 -1.90
N LEU A 119 8.65 -3.64 -1.50
CA LEU A 119 8.01 -2.67 -0.60
C LEU A 119 8.67 -2.68 0.79
N ASP A 120 9.00 -3.85 1.32
CA ASP A 120 9.71 -4.01 2.60
C ASP A 120 11.11 -3.41 2.56
N THR A 121 11.81 -3.54 1.44
CA THR A 121 13.15 -2.95 1.25
C THR A 121 13.14 -1.42 1.47
N PHE A 122 12.03 -0.76 1.17
CA PHE A 122 11.86 0.69 1.35
C PHE A 122 11.04 1.04 2.59
N ASN A 123 10.79 0.08 3.50
CA ASN A 123 10.04 0.27 4.75
C ASN A 123 8.65 0.88 4.52
N VAL A 124 7.96 0.49 3.44
CA VAL A 124 6.58 0.93 3.19
C VAL A 124 5.68 0.38 4.31
N PRO A 125 4.87 1.23 4.97
CA PRO A 125 4.06 0.78 6.09
C PRO A 125 3.03 -0.27 5.68
N GLU A 126 2.65 -1.15 6.61
CA GLU A 126 1.71 -2.26 6.36
C GLU A 126 0.37 -1.81 5.78
N ARG A 127 -0.12 -0.64 6.23
CA ARG A 127 -1.35 -0.06 5.72
C ARG A 127 -1.27 0.22 4.22
N GLU A 128 -0.23 0.93 3.79
CA GLU A 128 -0.01 1.31 2.40
C GLU A 128 0.26 0.09 1.52
N LYS A 129 1.03 -0.90 2.03
CA LYS A 129 1.22 -2.19 1.35
C LYS A 129 -0.12 -2.90 1.13
N GLY A 130 -0.93 -3.03 2.17
CA GLY A 130 -2.23 -3.67 2.10
C GLY A 130 -3.18 -2.98 1.12
N GLU A 131 -3.23 -1.66 1.12
CA GLU A 131 -4.05 -0.88 0.19
C GLU A 131 -3.56 -1.06 -1.26
N LEU A 132 -2.24 -1.02 -1.52
CA LEU A 132 -1.68 -1.23 -2.85
C LEU A 132 -1.99 -2.64 -3.37
N LEU A 133 -1.78 -3.66 -2.55
CA LEU A 133 -2.12 -5.04 -2.91
C LEU A 133 -3.62 -5.23 -3.14
N GLY A 134 -4.46 -4.52 -2.39
CA GLY A 134 -5.92 -4.52 -2.57
C GLY A 134 -6.35 -3.90 -3.90
N VAL A 135 -5.63 -2.89 -4.40
CA VAL A 135 -5.90 -2.26 -5.70
C VAL A 135 -5.39 -3.13 -6.86
N LEU A 136 -4.23 -3.77 -6.71
CA LEU A 136 -3.62 -4.58 -7.77
C LEU A 136 -4.18 -6.01 -7.81
N GLY A 137 -4.61 -6.56 -6.68
CA GLY A 137 -5.09 -7.94 -6.55
C GLY A 137 -6.19 -8.34 -7.53
N PRO A 138 -7.21 -7.51 -7.77
CA PRO A 138 -8.26 -7.80 -8.75
C PRO A 138 -7.78 -8.08 -10.17
N MET A 139 -6.59 -7.57 -10.55
CA MET A 139 -5.99 -7.83 -11.87
C MET A 139 -5.65 -9.31 -12.08
N LYS A 140 -5.58 -10.10 -11.01
CA LYS A 140 -5.32 -11.55 -11.08
C LYS A 140 -6.24 -12.27 -12.07
N GLY A 141 -7.52 -11.90 -12.12
CA GLY A 141 -8.51 -12.51 -13.00
C GLY A 141 -8.21 -12.35 -14.49
N ASP A 142 -7.52 -11.25 -14.85
CA ASP A 142 -7.13 -10.97 -16.23
C ASP A 142 -5.72 -11.48 -16.58
N ILE A 143 -4.91 -11.79 -15.56
CA ILE A 143 -3.50 -12.19 -15.72
C ILE A 143 -3.35 -13.72 -15.70
N VAL A 144 -4.04 -14.41 -14.79
CA VAL A 144 -3.91 -15.85 -14.61
C VAL A 144 -4.73 -16.60 -15.65
N GLU A 145 -4.05 -17.41 -16.46
CA GLU A 145 -4.68 -18.25 -17.49
C GLU A 145 -4.83 -19.71 -17.04
N LYS A 146 -4.05 -20.12 -16.03
CA LYS A 146 -4.05 -21.48 -15.49
C LYS A 146 -4.17 -21.43 -13.97
N PRO A 147 -5.20 -22.05 -13.38
CA PRO A 147 -5.38 -22.09 -11.93
C PRO A 147 -4.25 -22.81 -11.19
#